data_826b4ecb2a6a26a22ea33f141b146c3f
#
_entry.id   826b4ecb2a6a26a22ea33f141b146c3f
#
_cell.length_a   1.000
_cell.length_b   1.000
_cell.length_c   1.000
_cell.angle_alpha   90.00
_cell.angle_beta   90.00
_cell.angle_gamma   90.00
#
_symmetry.space_group_name_H-M   'P 1'
#
loop_
_entity.id
_entity.type
_entity.pdbx_description
1 polymer ?
#
loop_
_entity_poly.entity_id
_entity_poly.type
_entity_poly.pdbx_seq_one_letter_code
_entity_poly.pdbx_strand_id
1 'polypeptide(L)'
;MERLNAAMAPAPVRPVKVLQFGEGNFLRAFVDYMIDIANEKSAFNGSVALVKPIQMGTLFPAFKEQDYRYTVMLRGLVDGQAVEQTRVVTSVSDAVDAYADYARYADYAKLPSLRFIVSNTTEAGIVLDETDEFSLCPPKSYPGKLTKFLFERAEAFDYAQDKGLIILPVELIDDNGIMLKKCVKALAKQWALGEKFEQWLETACVFTSTLVDRIVTGYPRGEDQSIWEKLGYQDNLLDTAEPFGLWVIESPRDLSNELPLPQCGLPVIYTDNQKPYKQRKVRILNGAHTSFVPAAFQCGYDIVLDAMNDPMIATFMQKTLYDEVIPTLSLPKADLMAFAEAVTGRFRNPFIKHALLSICLNSVSKWRARCMPSLLGYVEKTGELPAHLTFSLASLMSLYRGGTLTGDGRLECQRDGQPYYLQDDAAVLNFFAETSSESPEEQAKEFLSNEAFFGAELCKVPGLVESVGASLREILDKGMRTVMNEKFGV
;
A
#
# COMPACT_ATOMS: atom_id res chain seq x y z
N MET A 1 31.24 -9.62 15.71
CA MET A 1 29.90 -10.05 16.12
C MET A 1 29.49 -11.21 15.24
N GLU A 2 28.93 -12.26 15.81
CA GLU A 2 28.46 -13.42 15.05
C GLU A 2 27.22 -13.08 14.23
N ARG A 3 27.10 -13.72 13.06
CA ARG A 3 25.93 -13.53 12.20
C ARG A 3 24.77 -14.41 12.68
N LEU A 4 23.54 -13.85 12.63
CA LEU A 4 22.31 -14.59 12.93
C LEU A 4 22.25 -15.90 12.12
N ASN A 5 21.93 -17.00 12.77
CA ASN A 5 21.88 -18.33 12.19
C ASN A 5 20.87 -19.24 12.92
N ALA A 6 20.72 -20.47 12.44
CA ALA A 6 19.78 -21.44 13.03
C ALA A 6 20.18 -21.93 14.44
N ALA A 7 21.47 -21.85 14.83
CA ALA A 7 21.88 -22.22 16.17
C ALA A 7 21.47 -21.17 17.20
N MET A 8 21.47 -19.88 16.80
CA MET A 8 21.01 -18.78 17.65
C MET A 8 19.48 -18.71 17.73
N ALA A 9 18.77 -19.05 16.64
CA ALA A 9 17.32 -19.05 16.57
C ALA A 9 16.80 -20.39 16.05
N PRO A 10 16.84 -21.45 16.88
CA PRO A 10 16.38 -22.77 16.47
C PRO A 10 14.85 -22.78 16.24
N ALA A 11 14.42 -23.51 15.22
CA ALA A 11 13.00 -23.71 14.93
C ALA A 11 12.75 -25.16 14.46
N PRO A 12 11.55 -25.70 14.70
CA PRO A 12 11.18 -26.99 14.16
C PRO A 12 11.21 -27.01 12.63
N VAL A 13 11.57 -28.15 12.05
CA VAL A 13 11.40 -28.36 10.61
C VAL A 13 9.91 -28.47 10.32
N ARG A 14 9.41 -27.65 9.40
CA ARG A 14 8.00 -27.59 9.01
C ARG A 14 7.85 -27.90 7.53
N PRO A 15 6.74 -28.53 7.12
CA PRO A 15 6.45 -28.72 5.71
C PRO A 15 6.25 -27.37 5.02
N VAL A 16 6.69 -27.25 3.77
CA VAL A 16 6.41 -26.07 2.95
C VAL A 16 4.92 -26.03 2.63
N LYS A 17 4.23 -25.04 3.16
CA LYS A 17 2.81 -24.78 2.90
C LYS A 17 2.58 -23.53 2.05
N VAL A 18 3.56 -22.62 2.02
CA VAL A 18 3.48 -21.35 1.30
C VAL A 18 4.62 -21.28 0.29
N LEU A 19 4.30 -21.01 -0.97
CA LEU A 19 5.25 -20.62 -2.00
C LEU A 19 5.07 -19.12 -2.26
N GLN A 20 6.15 -18.35 -2.09
CA GLN A 20 6.08 -16.90 -2.09
C GLN A 20 6.90 -16.29 -3.23
N PHE A 21 6.24 -15.62 -4.15
CA PHE A 21 6.88 -14.86 -5.24
C PHE A 21 7.27 -13.47 -4.76
N GLY A 22 8.52 -13.32 -4.37
CA GLY A 22 9.11 -12.11 -3.82
C GLY A 22 9.83 -12.34 -2.50
N GLU A 23 10.92 -11.62 -2.31
CA GLU A 23 11.81 -11.70 -1.14
C GLU A 23 12.02 -10.32 -0.49
N GLY A 24 11.22 -9.33 -0.95
CA GLY A 24 11.36 -7.94 -0.56
C GLY A 24 10.94 -7.65 0.88
N ASN A 25 11.30 -6.47 1.34
CA ASN A 25 11.05 -6.00 2.70
C ASN A 25 9.57 -6.16 3.11
N PHE A 26 8.64 -5.82 2.22
CA PHE A 26 7.21 -5.87 2.56
C PHE A 26 6.78 -7.29 2.94
N LEU A 27 7.07 -8.30 2.13
CA LEU A 27 6.67 -9.68 2.42
C LEU A 27 7.34 -10.21 3.70
N ARG A 28 8.61 -9.87 3.92
CA ARG A 28 9.37 -10.27 5.11
C ARG A 28 8.78 -9.72 6.41
N ALA A 29 8.48 -8.42 6.43
CA ALA A 29 7.93 -7.75 7.60
C ALA A 29 6.40 -7.85 7.70
N PHE A 30 5.72 -8.54 6.78
CA PHE A 30 4.27 -8.66 6.75
C PHE A 30 3.83 -10.12 6.71
N VAL A 31 3.96 -10.81 5.58
CA VAL A 31 3.46 -12.19 5.41
C VAL A 31 4.30 -13.18 6.22
N ASP A 32 5.62 -13.18 6.02
CA ASP A 32 6.52 -14.13 6.70
C ASP A 32 6.48 -13.94 8.21
N TYR A 33 6.41 -12.68 8.67
CA TYR A 33 6.22 -12.31 10.07
C TYR A 33 4.91 -12.85 10.66
N MET A 34 3.79 -12.75 9.89
CA MET A 34 2.50 -13.26 10.35
C MET A 34 2.48 -14.80 10.36
N ILE A 35 3.07 -15.45 9.38
CA ILE A 35 3.20 -16.92 9.34
C ILE A 35 4.05 -17.43 10.51
N ASP A 36 5.11 -16.70 10.87
CA ASP A 36 5.94 -17.05 12.02
C ASP A 36 5.16 -17.00 13.34
N ILE A 37 4.32 -15.97 13.53
CA ILE A 37 3.41 -15.87 14.67
C ILE A 37 2.33 -16.98 14.63
N ALA A 38 1.80 -17.29 13.46
CA ALA A 38 0.81 -18.37 13.33
C ALA A 38 1.39 -19.74 13.70
N ASN A 39 2.64 -20.00 13.37
CA ASN A 39 3.36 -21.19 13.78
C ASN A 39 3.55 -21.32 15.31
N GLU A 40 3.65 -20.19 15.99
CA GLU A 40 3.77 -20.15 17.46
C GLU A 40 2.40 -20.28 18.15
N LYS A 41 1.38 -19.58 17.64
CA LYS A 41 0.10 -19.39 18.33
C LYS A 41 -1.03 -20.30 17.84
N SER A 42 -0.78 -21.10 16.82
CA SER A 42 -1.80 -21.99 16.24
C SER A 42 -1.21 -23.31 15.75
N ALA A 43 -2.10 -24.17 15.23
CA ALA A 43 -1.71 -25.44 14.59
C ALA A 43 -1.32 -25.26 13.10
N PHE A 44 -0.99 -24.07 12.64
CA PHE A 44 -0.65 -23.83 11.23
C PHE A 44 0.49 -24.75 10.75
N ASN A 45 1.58 -24.85 11.50
CA ASN A 45 2.70 -25.75 11.25
C ASN A 45 3.13 -25.77 9.76
N GLY A 46 3.55 -24.63 9.24
CA GLY A 46 3.94 -24.47 7.85
C GLY A 46 5.14 -23.56 7.66
N SER A 47 5.95 -23.81 6.65
CA SER A 47 7.04 -22.92 6.25
C SER A 47 6.78 -22.28 4.90
N VAL A 48 7.56 -21.23 4.64
CA VAL A 48 7.57 -20.45 3.39
C VAL A 48 8.80 -20.82 2.58
N ALA A 49 8.62 -21.10 1.29
CA ALA A 49 9.68 -21.18 0.31
C ALA A 49 9.60 -19.93 -0.60
N LEU A 50 10.72 -19.22 -0.72
CA LEU A 50 10.81 -18.00 -1.53
C LEU A 50 11.12 -18.35 -2.99
N VAL A 51 10.43 -17.66 -3.92
CA VAL A 51 10.71 -17.74 -5.36
C VAL A 51 11.12 -16.36 -5.85
N LYS A 52 12.23 -16.28 -6.56
CA LYS A 52 12.68 -15.07 -7.21
C LYS A 52 11.75 -14.70 -8.37
N PRO A 53 11.06 -13.56 -8.32
CA PRO A 53 10.05 -13.23 -9.32
C PRO A 53 10.63 -12.71 -10.63
N ILE A 54 11.80 -12.08 -10.58
CA ILE A 54 12.50 -11.46 -11.73
C ILE A 54 13.96 -11.91 -11.78
N GLN A 55 14.57 -11.81 -12.96
CA GLN A 55 15.96 -12.27 -13.16
C GLN A 55 17.01 -11.43 -12.41
N MET A 56 16.73 -10.14 -12.20
CA MET A 56 17.68 -9.19 -11.60
C MET A 56 17.58 -9.15 -10.08
N GLY A 57 18.69 -8.83 -9.42
CA GLY A 57 18.80 -8.67 -7.97
C GLY A 57 18.59 -9.98 -7.22
N THR A 58 19.07 -10.08 -5.98
CA THR A 58 18.70 -11.18 -5.10
C THR A 58 19.21 -10.97 -3.68
N LEU A 59 18.41 -11.34 -2.69
CA LEU A 59 18.79 -11.47 -1.28
C LEU A 59 19.14 -12.93 -0.91
N PHE A 60 18.99 -13.87 -1.82
CA PHE A 60 19.17 -15.30 -1.56
C PHE A 60 20.53 -15.70 -0.96
N PRO A 61 21.67 -15.09 -1.36
CA PRO A 61 22.94 -15.35 -0.66
C PRO A 61 22.85 -15.01 0.83
N ALA A 62 22.32 -13.84 1.19
CA ALA A 62 22.16 -13.43 2.57
C ALA A 62 21.20 -14.35 3.35
N PHE A 63 20.09 -14.79 2.73
CA PHE A 63 19.20 -15.80 3.33
C PHE A 63 19.93 -17.11 3.65
N LYS A 64 20.72 -17.62 2.70
CA LYS A 64 21.48 -18.85 2.91
C LYS A 64 22.55 -18.70 4.00
N GLU A 65 23.24 -17.56 4.03
CA GLU A 65 24.25 -17.26 5.04
C GLU A 65 23.70 -17.15 6.47
N GLN A 66 22.40 -16.90 6.61
CA GLN A 66 21.69 -16.77 7.89
C GLN A 66 20.72 -17.94 8.15
N ASP A 67 20.87 -19.07 7.45
CA ASP A 67 19.96 -20.23 7.56
C ASP A 67 18.49 -19.82 7.46
N TYR A 68 18.18 -18.85 6.57
CA TYR A 68 16.85 -18.26 6.37
C TYR A 68 16.27 -17.57 7.62
N ARG A 69 17.12 -17.12 8.56
CA ARG A 69 16.73 -16.34 9.72
C ARG A 69 16.94 -14.86 9.47
N TYR A 70 16.03 -14.03 9.96
CA TYR A 70 16.21 -12.59 9.94
C TYR A 70 15.33 -11.95 11.02
N THR A 71 15.69 -10.74 11.42
CA THR A 71 14.98 -9.96 12.42
C THR A 71 14.04 -8.97 11.77
N VAL A 72 12.78 -8.95 12.21
CA VAL A 72 11.85 -7.84 11.97
C VAL A 72 11.81 -6.99 13.23
N MET A 73 12.03 -5.69 13.07
CA MET A 73 11.91 -4.69 14.12
C MET A 73 10.71 -3.80 13.84
N LEU A 74 9.68 -3.93 14.69
CA LEU A 74 8.51 -3.06 14.66
C LEU A 74 8.77 -1.86 15.57
N ARG A 75 8.74 -0.63 15.00
CA ARG A 75 8.98 0.60 15.75
C ARG A 75 8.00 1.70 15.37
N GLY A 76 7.42 2.35 16.38
CA GLY A 76 6.40 3.37 16.16
C GLY A 76 5.68 3.75 17.45
N LEU A 77 4.47 4.29 17.31
CA LEU A 77 3.60 4.61 18.43
C LEU A 77 2.50 3.55 18.57
N VAL A 78 2.33 3.04 19.78
CA VAL A 78 1.17 2.23 20.19
C VAL A 78 0.58 2.90 21.44
N ASP A 79 -0.69 3.28 21.39
CA ASP A 79 -1.37 4.01 22.46
C ASP A 79 -0.61 5.28 22.92
N GLY A 80 -0.02 5.99 21.96
CA GLY A 80 0.75 7.22 22.19
C GLY A 80 2.15 7.02 22.78
N GLN A 81 2.56 5.77 23.03
CA GLN A 81 3.90 5.45 23.55
C GLN A 81 4.80 4.89 22.44
N ALA A 82 6.05 5.35 22.41
CA ALA A 82 7.04 4.80 21.49
C ALA A 82 7.37 3.36 21.87
N VAL A 83 7.25 2.47 20.90
CA VAL A 83 7.56 1.05 21.05
C VAL A 83 8.62 0.63 20.04
N GLU A 84 9.47 -0.30 20.46
CA GLU A 84 10.42 -0.99 19.62
C GLU A 84 10.37 -2.48 19.99
N GLN A 85 9.89 -3.31 19.09
CA GLN A 85 9.73 -4.76 19.28
C GLN A 85 10.50 -5.50 18.21
N THR A 86 11.28 -6.49 18.61
CA THR A 86 12.05 -7.33 17.68
C THR A 86 11.52 -8.75 17.70
N ARG A 87 11.53 -9.38 16.51
CA ARG A 87 11.22 -10.78 16.34
C ARG A 87 12.17 -11.39 15.32
N VAL A 88 12.83 -12.48 15.70
CA VAL A 88 13.54 -13.31 14.72
C VAL A 88 12.51 -14.17 13.99
N VAL A 89 12.37 -13.95 12.69
CA VAL A 89 11.47 -14.71 11.82
C VAL A 89 12.17 -16.01 11.43
N THR A 90 11.47 -17.12 11.62
CA THR A 90 11.93 -18.49 11.37
C THR A 90 11.02 -19.26 10.41
N SER A 91 10.01 -18.61 9.91
CA SER A 91 8.98 -19.20 9.01
C SER A 91 9.52 -19.54 7.63
N VAL A 92 10.54 -18.81 7.15
CA VAL A 92 11.19 -19.10 5.86
C VAL A 92 12.15 -20.27 6.02
N SER A 93 12.04 -21.28 5.13
CA SER A 93 12.86 -22.48 5.18
C SER A 93 13.68 -22.74 3.93
N ASP A 94 13.36 -22.09 2.82
CA ASP A 94 14.03 -22.29 1.54
C ASP A 94 13.86 -21.10 0.61
N ALA A 95 14.73 -21.03 -0.42
CA ALA A 95 14.64 -20.06 -1.51
C ALA A 95 15.15 -20.68 -2.81
N VAL A 96 14.39 -20.47 -3.90
CA VAL A 96 14.71 -20.98 -5.23
C VAL A 96 14.73 -19.86 -6.27
N ASP A 97 15.81 -19.81 -7.05
CA ASP A 97 15.91 -19.01 -8.26
C ASP A 97 15.43 -19.86 -9.43
N ALA A 98 14.19 -19.66 -9.90
CA ALA A 98 13.60 -20.41 -10.99
C ALA A 98 14.33 -20.22 -12.33
N TYR A 99 15.12 -19.15 -12.48
CA TYR A 99 15.95 -18.92 -13.66
C TYR A 99 17.24 -19.73 -13.64
N ALA A 100 17.77 -20.01 -12.46
CA ALA A 100 18.96 -20.81 -12.31
C ALA A 100 18.66 -22.32 -12.20
N ASP A 101 17.55 -22.68 -11.57
CA ASP A 101 17.13 -24.07 -11.35
C ASP A 101 15.61 -24.19 -11.44
N TYR A 102 15.12 -24.29 -12.68
CA TYR A 102 13.70 -24.47 -12.94
C TYR A 102 13.16 -25.79 -12.41
N ALA A 103 13.95 -26.87 -12.48
CA ALA A 103 13.52 -28.19 -12.02
C ALA A 103 13.18 -28.19 -10.53
N ARG A 104 14.03 -27.57 -9.72
CA ARG A 104 13.79 -27.40 -8.28
C ARG A 104 12.56 -26.52 -8.00
N TYR A 105 12.35 -25.48 -8.79
CA TYR A 105 11.14 -24.67 -8.68
C TYR A 105 9.88 -25.49 -9.01
N ALA A 106 9.91 -26.26 -10.09
CA ALA A 106 8.80 -27.11 -10.51
C ALA A 106 8.48 -28.23 -9.49
N ASP A 107 9.47 -28.69 -8.73
CA ASP A 107 9.25 -29.71 -7.70
C ASP A 107 8.35 -29.23 -6.55
N TYR A 108 8.27 -27.91 -6.29
CA TYR A 108 7.29 -27.39 -5.34
C TYR A 108 5.84 -27.65 -5.78
N ALA A 109 5.56 -27.72 -7.08
CA ALA A 109 4.23 -28.06 -7.60
C ALA A 109 3.78 -29.46 -7.19
N LYS A 110 4.72 -30.37 -6.93
CA LYS A 110 4.48 -31.77 -6.55
C LYS A 110 4.38 -31.97 -5.04
N LEU A 111 4.58 -30.93 -4.21
CA LEU A 111 4.50 -31.07 -2.76
C LEU A 111 3.04 -31.20 -2.29
N PRO A 112 2.64 -32.31 -1.63
CA PRO A 112 1.29 -32.46 -1.11
C PRO A 112 0.94 -31.43 -0.03
N SER A 113 1.93 -30.93 0.70
CA SER A 113 1.79 -29.96 1.78
C SER A 113 1.56 -28.51 1.29
N LEU A 114 1.96 -28.20 0.04
CA LEU A 114 1.79 -26.85 -0.50
C LEU A 114 0.31 -26.50 -0.64
N ARG A 115 -0.07 -25.36 -0.09
CA ARG A 115 -1.46 -24.91 -0.04
C ARG A 115 -1.66 -23.47 -0.49
N PHE A 116 -0.66 -22.60 -0.27
CA PHE A 116 -0.79 -21.17 -0.50
C PHE A 116 0.25 -20.66 -1.49
N ILE A 117 -0.17 -19.77 -2.38
CA ILE A 117 0.71 -18.93 -3.19
C ILE A 117 0.55 -17.50 -2.72
N VAL A 118 1.65 -16.85 -2.38
CA VAL A 118 1.69 -15.41 -2.04
C VAL A 118 2.55 -14.69 -3.08
N SER A 119 2.16 -13.48 -3.46
CA SER A 119 2.94 -12.68 -4.40
C SER A 119 2.97 -11.19 -4.04
N ASN A 120 4.11 -10.55 -4.29
CA ASN A 120 4.26 -9.10 -4.32
C ASN A 120 5.28 -8.74 -5.41
N THR A 121 4.81 -8.73 -6.63
CA THR A 121 5.63 -8.56 -7.84
C THR A 121 5.61 -7.14 -8.40
N THR A 122 5.21 -6.17 -7.58
CA THR A 122 4.93 -4.77 -7.89
C THR A 122 3.60 -4.56 -8.64
N GLU A 123 3.17 -3.29 -8.78
CA GLU A 123 1.96 -2.93 -9.52
C GLU A 123 2.01 -3.35 -11.00
N ALA A 124 3.21 -3.42 -11.58
CA ALA A 124 3.42 -3.86 -12.96
C ALA A 124 3.48 -5.40 -13.12
N GLY A 125 3.43 -6.17 -12.03
CA GLY A 125 3.64 -7.62 -12.08
C GLY A 125 2.41 -8.42 -12.49
N ILE A 126 1.19 -7.93 -12.25
CA ILE A 126 -0.07 -8.60 -12.64
C ILE A 126 -0.56 -8.01 -13.97
N VAL A 127 0.15 -8.33 -15.04
CA VAL A 127 -0.19 -7.89 -16.40
C VAL A 127 -0.12 -9.10 -17.33
N LEU A 128 -1.07 -9.19 -18.26
CA LEU A 128 -1.03 -10.19 -19.32
C LEU A 128 0.09 -9.84 -20.31
N ASP A 129 1.05 -10.74 -20.44
CA ASP A 129 2.05 -10.68 -21.52
C ASP A 129 1.69 -11.72 -22.58
N GLU A 130 1.09 -11.26 -23.67
CA GLU A 130 0.68 -12.13 -24.78
C GLU A 130 1.87 -12.76 -25.52
N THR A 131 3.11 -12.25 -25.29
CA THR A 131 4.34 -12.81 -25.85
C THR A 131 4.97 -13.89 -24.98
N ASP A 132 4.36 -14.20 -23.83
CA ASP A 132 4.87 -15.25 -22.95
C ASP A 132 4.57 -16.64 -23.51
N GLU A 133 5.48 -17.57 -23.28
CA GLU A 133 5.43 -18.91 -23.86
C GLU A 133 5.53 -19.99 -22.80
N PHE A 134 4.71 -21.03 -22.93
CA PHE A 134 4.73 -22.20 -22.05
C PHE A 134 6.06 -22.97 -22.07
N SER A 135 6.75 -22.96 -23.22
CA SER A 135 8.05 -23.63 -23.42
C SER A 135 9.17 -23.06 -22.57
N LEU A 136 9.08 -21.79 -22.14
CA LEU A 136 10.09 -21.13 -21.32
C LEU A 136 10.14 -21.73 -19.90
N CYS A 137 11.35 -21.79 -19.34
CA CYS A 137 11.63 -22.33 -17.99
C CYS A 137 12.52 -21.38 -17.19
N PRO A 138 11.96 -20.42 -16.45
CA PRO A 138 10.53 -20.12 -16.28
C PRO A 138 9.94 -19.28 -17.43
N PRO A 139 8.61 -19.14 -17.54
CA PRO A 139 7.94 -18.09 -18.32
C PRO A 139 8.39 -16.67 -17.91
N LYS A 140 8.21 -15.68 -18.78
CA LYS A 140 8.73 -14.31 -18.57
C LYS A 140 7.95 -13.58 -17.46
N SER A 141 6.63 -13.56 -17.56
CA SER A 141 5.75 -12.83 -16.65
C SER A 141 5.47 -13.61 -15.36
N TYR A 142 5.05 -12.92 -14.30
CA TYR A 142 4.57 -13.59 -13.08
C TYR A 142 3.30 -14.41 -13.35
N PRO A 143 2.27 -13.88 -14.03
CA PRO A 143 1.11 -14.69 -14.39
C PRO A 143 1.48 -15.94 -15.22
N GLY A 144 2.48 -15.84 -16.11
CA GLY A 144 3.00 -16.98 -16.87
C GLY A 144 3.61 -18.04 -15.97
N LYS A 145 4.51 -17.64 -15.05
CA LYS A 145 5.11 -18.54 -14.06
C LYS A 145 4.04 -19.27 -13.23
N LEU A 146 3.05 -18.50 -12.75
CA LEU A 146 1.96 -19.05 -11.97
C LEU A 146 1.09 -20.02 -12.80
N THR A 147 0.74 -19.66 -14.03
CA THR A 147 -0.08 -20.52 -14.92
C THR A 147 0.61 -21.85 -15.16
N LYS A 148 1.89 -21.84 -15.52
CA LYS A 148 2.66 -23.06 -15.75
C LYS A 148 2.79 -23.89 -14.47
N PHE A 149 3.08 -23.26 -13.33
CA PHE A 149 3.16 -23.92 -12.03
C PHE A 149 1.84 -24.60 -11.63
N LEU A 150 0.71 -23.92 -11.83
CA LEU A 150 -0.62 -24.48 -11.55
C LEU A 150 -0.95 -25.65 -12.48
N PHE A 151 -0.55 -25.59 -13.75
CA PHE A 151 -0.72 -26.68 -14.70
C PHE A 151 0.13 -27.88 -14.30
N GLU A 152 1.42 -27.70 -14.01
CA GLU A 152 2.32 -28.77 -13.55
C GLU A 152 1.81 -29.44 -12.26
N ARG A 153 1.20 -28.63 -11.36
CA ARG A 153 0.55 -29.16 -10.14
C ARG A 153 -0.69 -29.98 -10.47
N ALA A 154 -1.56 -29.48 -11.33
CA ALA A 154 -2.77 -30.16 -11.73
C ALA A 154 -2.44 -31.53 -12.33
N GLU A 155 -1.46 -31.60 -13.25
CA GLU A 155 -0.95 -32.82 -13.83
C GLU A 155 -0.37 -33.78 -12.78
N ALA A 156 0.47 -33.25 -11.87
CA ALA A 156 1.12 -34.07 -10.83
C ALA A 156 0.13 -34.76 -9.89
N PHE A 157 -1.05 -34.21 -9.70
CA PHE A 157 -2.10 -34.75 -8.82
C PHE A 157 -3.36 -35.21 -9.57
N ASP A 158 -3.26 -35.45 -10.88
CA ASP A 158 -4.38 -35.87 -11.73
C ASP A 158 -5.65 -35.03 -11.53
N TYR A 159 -5.46 -33.69 -11.40
CA TYR A 159 -6.54 -32.69 -11.22
C TYR A 159 -7.40 -32.92 -9.97
N ALA A 160 -6.84 -33.52 -8.91
CA ALA A 160 -7.53 -33.73 -7.65
C ALA A 160 -7.99 -32.39 -7.04
N GLN A 161 -9.26 -32.33 -6.60
CA GLN A 161 -9.89 -31.10 -6.14
C GLN A 161 -9.28 -30.56 -4.81
N ASP A 162 -8.82 -31.46 -3.95
CA ASP A 162 -8.17 -31.14 -2.69
C ASP A 162 -6.72 -30.61 -2.85
N LYS A 163 -6.17 -30.66 -4.06
CA LYS A 163 -4.82 -30.19 -4.40
C LYS A 163 -4.80 -28.82 -5.04
N GLY A 164 -5.95 -28.18 -5.24
CA GLY A 164 -6.03 -26.77 -5.60
C GLY A 164 -5.34 -25.87 -4.58
N LEU A 165 -4.88 -24.70 -5.02
CA LEU A 165 -4.15 -23.74 -4.20
C LEU A 165 -5.00 -22.51 -3.89
N ILE A 166 -4.67 -21.83 -2.78
CA ILE A 166 -5.19 -20.52 -2.40
C ILE A 166 -4.14 -19.49 -2.81
N ILE A 167 -4.53 -18.58 -3.69
CA ILE A 167 -3.67 -17.54 -4.26
C ILE A 167 -3.97 -16.23 -3.56
N LEU A 168 -2.96 -15.65 -2.92
CA LEU A 168 -3.01 -14.46 -2.06
C LEU A 168 -2.08 -13.37 -2.64
N PRO A 169 -2.49 -12.68 -3.71
CA PRO A 169 -1.72 -11.55 -4.23
C PRO A 169 -1.80 -10.37 -3.25
N VAL A 170 -0.68 -9.73 -2.97
CA VAL A 170 -0.62 -8.53 -2.11
C VAL A 170 -0.12 -7.29 -2.85
N GLU A 171 -0.11 -7.34 -4.17
CA GLU A 171 0.18 -6.21 -5.04
C GLU A 171 -0.87 -5.09 -4.85
N LEU A 172 -0.42 -3.84 -4.89
CA LEU A 172 -1.29 -2.66 -4.72
C LEU A 172 -2.08 -2.35 -6.01
N ILE A 173 -2.86 -3.33 -6.45
CA ILE A 173 -3.71 -3.27 -7.64
C ILE A 173 -5.15 -3.51 -7.20
N ASP A 174 -6.09 -2.77 -7.81
CA ASP A 174 -7.51 -2.98 -7.60
C ASP A 174 -7.92 -4.38 -8.09
N ASP A 175 -8.65 -5.11 -7.23
CA ASP A 175 -9.13 -6.45 -7.54
C ASP A 175 -8.00 -7.39 -8.01
N ASN A 176 -6.84 -7.31 -7.34
CA ASN A 176 -5.60 -7.98 -7.72
C ASN A 176 -5.78 -9.48 -8.01
N GLY A 177 -6.56 -10.21 -7.21
CA GLY A 177 -6.84 -11.62 -7.44
C GLY A 177 -7.71 -11.88 -8.65
N ILE A 178 -8.71 -11.02 -8.92
CA ILE A 178 -9.56 -11.11 -10.11
C ILE A 178 -8.71 -10.87 -11.35
N MET A 179 -7.84 -9.84 -11.32
CA MET A 179 -6.95 -9.52 -12.43
C MET A 179 -5.94 -10.65 -12.69
N LEU A 180 -5.35 -11.20 -11.63
CA LEU A 180 -4.42 -12.33 -11.74
C LEU A 180 -5.12 -13.57 -12.32
N LYS A 181 -6.33 -13.89 -11.85
CA LYS A 181 -7.13 -15.00 -12.40
C LYS A 181 -7.42 -14.82 -13.89
N LYS A 182 -7.75 -13.58 -14.32
CA LYS A 182 -7.97 -13.28 -15.75
C LYS A 182 -6.71 -13.53 -16.57
N CYS A 183 -5.53 -13.10 -16.09
CA CYS A 183 -4.26 -13.35 -16.78
C CYS A 183 -3.97 -14.86 -16.88
N VAL A 184 -4.11 -15.60 -15.78
CA VAL A 184 -3.89 -17.06 -15.74
C VAL A 184 -4.80 -17.79 -16.73
N LYS A 185 -6.09 -17.44 -16.78
CA LYS A 185 -7.06 -18.04 -17.72
C LYS A 185 -6.75 -17.70 -19.17
N ALA A 186 -6.36 -16.46 -19.45
CA ALA A 186 -5.98 -16.03 -20.80
C ALA A 186 -4.76 -16.83 -21.29
N LEU A 187 -3.73 -17.00 -20.45
CA LEU A 187 -2.55 -17.77 -20.78
C LEU A 187 -2.86 -19.27 -20.90
N ALA A 188 -3.71 -19.83 -20.03
CA ALA A 188 -4.14 -21.23 -20.14
C ALA A 188 -4.80 -21.52 -21.50
N LYS A 189 -5.65 -20.60 -21.96
CA LYS A 189 -6.28 -20.68 -23.28
C LYS A 189 -5.28 -20.47 -24.42
N GLN A 190 -4.42 -19.47 -24.33
CA GLN A 190 -3.38 -19.18 -25.33
C GLN A 190 -2.43 -20.38 -25.51
N TRP A 191 -2.05 -21.03 -24.42
CA TRP A 191 -1.15 -22.18 -24.42
C TRP A 191 -1.87 -23.52 -24.65
N ALA A 192 -3.19 -23.50 -24.90
CA ALA A 192 -4.03 -24.68 -25.18
C ALA A 192 -3.88 -25.79 -24.11
N LEU A 193 -3.88 -25.42 -22.82
CA LEU A 193 -3.67 -26.32 -21.69
C LEU A 193 -4.87 -27.27 -21.41
N GLY A 194 -5.97 -27.11 -22.12
CA GLY A 194 -7.13 -28.00 -22.15
C GLY A 194 -8.22 -27.66 -21.12
N GLU A 195 -9.45 -28.11 -21.44
CA GLU A 195 -10.65 -27.83 -20.65
C GLU A 195 -10.57 -28.41 -19.22
N LYS A 196 -9.91 -29.56 -19.04
CA LYS A 196 -9.73 -30.19 -17.72
C LYS A 196 -8.97 -29.28 -16.77
N PHE A 197 -7.94 -28.60 -17.26
CA PHE A 197 -7.19 -27.61 -16.47
C PHE A 197 -8.00 -26.35 -16.18
N GLU A 198 -8.71 -25.81 -17.17
CA GLU A 198 -9.54 -24.63 -16.98
C GLU A 198 -10.65 -24.91 -15.93
N GLN A 199 -11.26 -26.10 -15.97
CA GLN A 199 -12.23 -26.52 -14.97
C GLN A 199 -11.60 -26.66 -13.58
N TRP A 200 -10.42 -27.25 -13.48
CA TRP A 200 -9.71 -27.40 -12.21
C TRP A 200 -9.32 -26.04 -11.61
N LEU A 201 -8.89 -25.07 -12.43
CA LEU A 201 -8.65 -23.69 -11.97
C LEU A 201 -9.90 -23.06 -11.35
N GLU A 202 -11.07 -23.29 -11.92
CA GLU A 202 -12.33 -22.72 -11.44
C GLU A 202 -12.84 -23.39 -10.16
N THR A 203 -12.67 -24.69 -10.03
CA THR A 203 -13.32 -25.47 -8.96
C THR A 203 -12.40 -25.78 -7.80
N ALA A 204 -11.11 -25.95 -8.03
CA ALA A 204 -10.13 -26.36 -7.02
C ALA A 204 -9.31 -25.17 -6.47
N CYS A 205 -8.96 -24.20 -7.33
CA CYS A 205 -8.15 -23.07 -6.92
C CYS A 205 -9.01 -21.89 -6.41
N VAL A 206 -8.48 -21.17 -5.42
CA VAL A 206 -9.12 -19.97 -4.85
C VAL A 206 -8.23 -18.77 -5.12
N PHE A 207 -8.68 -17.86 -5.96
CA PHE A 207 -8.05 -16.57 -6.16
C PHE A 207 -8.72 -15.57 -5.24
N THR A 208 -7.98 -15.07 -4.26
CA THR A 208 -8.46 -14.05 -3.33
C THR A 208 -8.07 -12.67 -3.84
N SER A 209 -8.88 -11.65 -3.57
CA SER A 209 -8.43 -10.27 -3.72
C SER A 209 -8.03 -9.71 -2.35
N THR A 210 -6.91 -9.01 -2.26
CA THR A 210 -6.41 -8.57 -0.97
C THR A 210 -6.11 -7.07 -0.91
N LEU A 211 -6.26 -6.51 0.28
CA LEU A 211 -5.85 -5.16 0.61
C LEU A 211 -4.87 -5.23 1.79
N VAL A 212 -3.69 -4.69 1.61
CA VAL A 212 -2.65 -4.65 2.65
C VAL A 212 -2.34 -3.22 3.06
N ASP A 213 -1.94 -3.05 4.33
CA ASP A 213 -1.51 -1.76 4.86
C ASP A 213 -0.51 -1.97 6.00
N ARG A 214 0.74 -1.65 5.76
CA ARG A 214 1.84 -1.51 6.72
C ARG A 214 2.93 -0.67 6.06
N ILE A 215 3.47 0.32 6.75
CA ILE A 215 4.68 1.01 6.32
C ILE A 215 5.86 0.13 6.70
N VAL A 216 6.60 -0.33 5.69
CA VAL A 216 7.85 -1.08 5.84
C VAL A 216 8.96 -0.19 5.31
N THR A 217 9.86 0.22 6.20
CA THR A 217 10.98 1.11 5.88
C THR A 217 12.21 0.35 5.40
N GLY A 218 12.20 -0.96 5.57
CA GLY A 218 13.25 -1.84 5.09
C GLY A 218 14.49 -1.85 5.98
N TYR A 219 15.63 -2.17 5.38
CA TYR A 219 16.91 -2.24 6.09
C TYR A 219 17.32 -0.86 6.64
N PRO A 220 17.62 -0.71 7.95
CA PRO A 220 17.86 0.58 8.61
C PRO A 220 19.32 1.05 8.38
N ARG A 221 19.63 1.47 7.18
CA ARG A 221 20.97 1.93 6.79
C ARG A 221 21.43 3.09 7.65
N GLY A 222 22.64 2.98 8.20
CA GLY A 222 23.24 3.98 9.10
C GLY A 222 22.86 3.80 10.57
N GLU A 223 21.85 2.99 10.89
CA GLU A 223 21.48 2.58 12.25
C GLU A 223 21.82 1.10 12.53
N ASP A 224 22.12 0.35 11.49
CA ASP A 224 22.30 -1.11 11.50
C ASP A 224 23.34 -1.56 12.53
N GLN A 225 24.51 -0.91 12.59
CA GLN A 225 25.55 -1.28 13.54
C GLN A 225 25.10 -1.11 15.01
N SER A 226 24.41 -0.01 15.31
CA SER A 226 23.90 0.23 16.67
C SER A 226 22.78 -0.73 17.05
N ILE A 227 21.99 -1.16 16.06
CA ILE A 227 20.94 -2.17 16.26
C ILE A 227 21.56 -3.55 16.48
N TRP A 228 22.59 -3.95 15.72
CA TRP A 228 23.29 -5.21 15.93
C TRP A 228 23.94 -5.30 17.31
N GLU A 229 24.50 -4.18 17.81
CA GLU A 229 25.04 -4.11 19.17
C GLU A 229 23.96 -4.39 20.24
N LYS A 230 22.75 -3.84 20.04
CA LYS A 230 21.61 -4.11 20.93
C LYS A 230 21.11 -5.56 20.83
N LEU A 231 21.08 -6.12 19.62
CA LEU A 231 20.62 -7.48 19.37
C LEU A 231 21.64 -8.55 19.80
N GLY A 232 22.93 -8.20 19.82
CA GLY A 232 24.04 -9.12 20.14
C GLY A 232 24.46 -9.99 18.96
N TYR A 233 23.95 -9.75 17.75
CA TYR A 233 24.30 -10.46 16.50
C TYR A 233 24.19 -9.53 15.28
N GLN A 234 24.89 -9.90 14.21
CA GLN A 234 24.79 -9.24 12.91
C GLN A 234 23.64 -9.84 12.10
N ASP A 235 22.83 -9.00 11.50
CA ASP A 235 21.72 -9.41 10.61
C ASP A 235 21.71 -8.57 9.33
N ASN A 236 22.14 -9.16 8.21
CA ASN A 236 22.19 -8.50 6.91
C ASN A 236 20.81 -8.42 6.23
N LEU A 237 19.80 -9.10 6.81
CA LEU A 237 18.42 -9.11 6.37
C LEU A 237 17.50 -8.38 7.35
N LEU A 238 18.06 -7.65 8.33
CA LEU A 238 17.27 -6.86 9.27
C LEU A 238 16.24 -5.99 8.52
N ASP A 239 15.00 -6.04 8.97
CA ASP A 239 13.90 -5.33 8.33
C ASP A 239 13.11 -4.52 9.35
N THR A 240 12.78 -3.28 9.01
CA THR A 240 12.07 -2.38 9.93
C THR A 240 10.70 -2.03 9.37
N ALA A 241 9.71 -2.00 10.26
CA ALA A 241 8.35 -1.66 9.91
C ALA A 241 7.64 -0.96 11.07
N GLU A 242 6.47 -0.38 10.80
CA GLU A 242 5.60 0.12 11.84
C GLU A 242 4.84 -1.03 12.56
N PRO A 243 4.41 -0.84 13.83
CA PRO A 243 3.59 -1.83 14.54
C PRO A 243 2.22 -2.06 13.89
N PHE A 244 1.63 -1.01 13.29
CA PHE A 244 0.36 -1.13 12.60
C PHE A 244 0.46 -2.11 11.44
N GLY A 245 -0.61 -2.89 11.26
CA GLY A 245 -0.79 -3.76 10.11
C GLY A 245 -2.27 -3.95 9.80
N LEU A 246 -2.59 -4.22 8.55
CA LEU A 246 -3.92 -4.61 8.12
C LEU A 246 -3.81 -5.49 6.88
N TRP A 247 -4.41 -6.66 6.93
CA TRP A 247 -4.58 -7.53 5.77
C TRP A 247 -6.05 -7.89 5.61
N VAL A 248 -6.74 -7.33 4.64
CA VAL A 248 -8.10 -7.71 4.28
C VAL A 248 -8.03 -8.71 3.14
N ILE A 249 -8.61 -9.86 3.32
CA ILE A 249 -8.61 -10.97 2.35
C ILE A 249 -10.06 -11.23 1.96
N GLU A 250 -10.41 -10.85 0.74
CA GLU A 250 -11.68 -11.19 0.12
C GLU A 250 -11.60 -12.59 -0.49
N SER A 251 -12.44 -13.48 -0.01
CA SER A 251 -12.45 -14.88 -0.44
C SER A 251 -13.88 -15.40 -0.59
N PRO A 252 -14.16 -16.23 -1.61
CA PRO A 252 -15.48 -16.85 -1.77
C PRO A 252 -15.78 -17.94 -0.72
N ARG A 253 -14.80 -18.30 0.12
CA ARG A 253 -14.95 -19.26 1.20
C ARG A 253 -14.17 -18.84 2.43
N ASP A 254 -14.55 -19.35 3.58
CA ASP A 254 -13.84 -19.15 4.83
C ASP A 254 -12.46 -19.82 4.79
N LEU A 255 -11.42 -19.06 5.09
CA LEU A 255 -10.02 -19.47 5.17
C LEU A 255 -9.52 -19.62 6.61
N SER A 256 -10.33 -19.31 7.61
CA SER A 256 -9.91 -19.18 9.00
C SER A 256 -9.34 -20.46 9.61
N ASN A 257 -9.77 -21.62 9.12
CA ASN A 257 -9.25 -22.92 9.57
C ASN A 257 -7.92 -23.30 8.89
N GLU A 258 -7.71 -22.88 7.63
CA GLU A 258 -6.50 -23.20 6.87
C GLU A 258 -5.39 -22.15 7.14
N LEU A 259 -5.77 -20.91 7.37
CA LEU A 259 -4.88 -19.78 7.62
C LEU A 259 -5.38 -19.00 8.85
N PRO A 260 -5.12 -19.48 10.08
CA PRO A 260 -5.74 -19.00 11.32
C PRO A 260 -5.11 -17.69 11.85
N LEU A 261 -4.88 -16.69 10.98
CA LEU A 261 -4.18 -15.45 11.34
C LEU A 261 -4.98 -14.59 12.33
N PRO A 262 -6.31 -14.36 12.17
CA PRO A 262 -7.08 -13.57 13.14
C PRO A 262 -7.10 -14.21 14.53
N GLN A 263 -7.18 -15.53 14.63
CA GLN A 263 -7.16 -16.27 15.89
C GLN A 263 -5.82 -16.13 16.64
N CYS A 264 -4.76 -15.78 15.92
CA CYS A 264 -3.44 -15.48 16.50
C CYS A 264 -3.32 -14.03 17.01
N GLY A 265 -4.38 -13.23 16.94
CA GLY A 265 -4.36 -11.81 17.29
C GLY A 265 -3.69 -10.93 16.23
N LEU A 266 -3.58 -11.42 15.00
CA LEU A 266 -3.03 -10.66 13.89
C LEU A 266 -4.10 -9.78 13.22
N PRO A 267 -3.73 -8.62 12.66
CA PRO A 267 -4.67 -7.66 12.06
C PRO A 267 -5.12 -8.11 10.67
N VAL A 268 -5.76 -9.26 10.60
CA VAL A 268 -6.26 -9.88 9.36
C VAL A 268 -7.77 -9.98 9.41
N ILE A 269 -8.43 -9.60 8.32
CA ILE A 269 -9.89 -9.63 8.17
C ILE A 269 -10.23 -10.50 6.98
N TYR A 270 -11.01 -11.57 7.18
CA TYR A 270 -11.66 -12.31 6.11
C TYR A 270 -13.02 -11.70 5.80
N THR A 271 -13.32 -11.51 4.53
CA THR A 271 -14.57 -10.88 4.07
C THR A 271 -14.99 -11.44 2.71
N ASP A 272 -16.24 -11.28 2.38
CA ASP A 272 -16.78 -11.49 1.03
C ASP A 272 -16.79 -10.21 0.18
N ASN A 273 -16.46 -9.05 0.79
CA ASN A 273 -16.41 -7.75 0.12
C ASN A 273 -15.36 -6.82 0.77
N GLN A 274 -14.24 -6.59 0.10
CA GLN A 274 -13.18 -5.70 0.58
C GLN A 274 -13.42 -4.21 0.31
N LYS A 275 -14.39 -3.85 -0.55
CA LYS A 275 -14.62 -2.46 -0.98
C LYS A 275 -14.79 -1.47 0.16
N PRO A 276 -15.57 -1.75 1.23
CA PRO A 276 -15.70 -0.84 2.36
C PRO A 276 -14.37 -0.58 3.09
N TYR A 277 -13.54 -1.60 3.25
CA TYR A 277 -12.21 -1.48 3.87
C TYR A 277 -11.24 -0.69 3.01
N LYS A 278 -11.30 -0.88 1.69
CA LYS A 278 -10.54 -0.08 0.73
C LYS A 278 -10.96 1.38 0.77
N GLN A 279 -12.26 1.66 0.76
CA GLN A 279 -12.78 3.02 0.91
C GLN A 279 -12.31 3.65 2.23
N ARG A 280 -12.38 2.92 3.35
CA ARG A 280 -11.85 3.36 4.65
C ARG A 280 -10.37 3.78 4.54
N LYS A 281 -9.52 2.89 3.99
CA LYS A 281 -8.08 3.18 3.82
C LYS A 281 -7.84 4.40 2.92
N VAL A 282 -8.48 4.42 1.75
CA VAL A 282 -8.27 5.49 0.76
C VAL A 282 -8.75 6.83 1.29
N ARG A 283 -9.90 6.87 1.95
CA ARG A 283 -10.51 8.15 2.36
C ARG A 283 -9.99 8.63 3.72
N ILE A 284 -9.71 7.74 4.68
CA ILE A 284 -9.17 8.14 5.99
C ILE A 284 -7.64 8.31 5.93
N LEU A 285 -6.87 7.27 5.55
CA LEU A 285 -5.40 7.37 5.56
C LEU A 285 -4.88 8.28 4.43
N ASN A 286 -5.21 7.89 3.19
CA ASN A 286 -4.68 8.61 2.03
C ASN A 286 -5.36 9.97 1.85
N GLY A 287 -6.65 10.07 2.17
CA GLY A 287 -7.42 11.30 2.12
C GLY A 287 -6.94 12.34 3.14
N ALA A 288 -6.61 11.91 4.37
CA ALA A 288 -5.98 12.79 5.35
C ALA A 288 -4.72 13.44 4.80
N HIS A 289 -3.75 12.64 4.34
CA HIS A 289 -2.53 13.17 3.72
C HIS A 289 -2.86 14.18 2.61
N THR A 290 -3.75 13.82 1.70
CA THR A 290 -4.08 14.66 0.54
C THR A 290 -4.76 15.97 0.95
N SER A 291 -5.55 15.97 2.03
CA SER A 291 -6.27 17.16 2.48
C SER A 291 -5.39 18.17 3.22
N PHE A 292 -4.47 17.72 4.10
CA PHE A 292 -3.72 18.66 4.94
C PHE A 292 -2.31 18.98 4.43
N VAL A 293 -1.68 18.06 3.68
CA VAL A 293 -0.26 18.19 3.29
C VAL A 293 0.03 19.45 2.47
N PRO A 294 -0.79 19.86 1.47
CA PRO A 294 -0.57 21.10 0.74
C PRO A 294 -0.54 22.34 1.66
N ALA A 295 -1.45 22.40 2.62
CA ALA A 295 -1.50 23.50 3.59
C ALA A 295 -0.30 23.45 4.56
N ALA A 296 0.02 22.27 5.10
CA ALA A 296 1.14 22.09 6.02
C ALA A 296 2.49 22.48 5.39
N PHE A 297 2.72 22.06 4.12
CA PHE A 297 3.92 22.44 3.40
C PHE A 297 4.03 23.96 3.26
N GLN A 298 2.94 24.64 2.89
CA GLN A 298 2.91 26.10 2.75
C GLN A 298 2.99 26.83 4.10
N CYS A 299 2.70 26.14 5.22
CA CYS A 299 2.95 26.65 6.57
C CYS A 299 4.41 26.51 7.04
N GLY A 300 5.32 25.98 6.19
CA GLY A 300 6.76 25.91 6.47
C GLY A 300 7.23 24.54 6.98
N TYR A 301 6.40 23.50 6.96
CA TYR A 301 6.81 22.14 7.34
C TYR A 301 7.35 21.35 6.14
N ASP A 302 8.27 20.42 6.39
CA ASP A 302 8.87 19.58 5.36
C ASP A 302 8.52 18.10 5.54
N ILE A 303 8.21 17.65 6.76
CA ILE A 303 7.84 16.26 7.06
C ILE A 303 6.52 16.17 7.83
N VAL A 304 5.84 15.03 7.66
CA VAL A 304 4.53 14.78 8.29
C VAL A 304 4.59 14.90 9.81
N LEU A 305 5.62 14.35 10.44
CA LEU A 305 5.78 14.39 11.91
C LEU A 305 5.76 15.82 12.46
N ASP A 306 6.55 16.71 11.85
CA ASP A 306 6.64 18.10 12.33
C ASP A 306 5.32 18.85 12.12
N ALA A 307 4.66 18.62 10.99
CA ALA A 307 3.34 19.17 10.73
C ALA A 307 2.29 18.68 11.76
N MET A 308 2.33 17.41 12.14
CA MET A 308 1.40 16.83 13.11
C MET A 308 1.69 17.22 14.57
N ASN A 309 2.86 17.79 14.84
CA ASN A 309 3.19 18.39 16.14
C ASN A 309 2.64 19.84 16.26
N ASP A 310 2.23 20.46 15.15
CA ASP A 310 1.50 21.74 15.20
C ASP A 310 0.02 21.49 15.54
N PRO A 311 -0.51 22.03 16.65
CA PRO A 311 -1.89 21.81 17.06
C PRO A 311 -2.92 22.25 16.01
N MET A 312 -2.67 23.32 15.26
CA MET A 312 -3.56 23.81 14.20
C MET A 312 -3.66 22.80 13.05
N ILE A 313 -2.53 22.31 12.54
CA ILE A 313 -2.50 21.33 11.45
C ILE A 313 -3.12 20.00 11.92
N ALA A 314 -2.78 19.55 13.13
CA ALA A 314 -3.33 18.32 13.69
C ALA A 314 -4.86 18.41 13.87
N THR A 315 -5.36 19.54 14.37
CA THR A 315 -6.81 19.78 14.54
C THR A 315 -7.52 19.85 13.20
N PHE A 316 -6.95 20.55 12.21
CA PHE A 316 -7.48 20.59 10.85
C PHE A 316 -7.64 19.18 10.26
N MET A 317 -6.60 18.37 10.33
CA MET A 317 -6.62 16.98 9.84
C MET A 317 -7.65 16.14 10.59
N GLN A 318 -7.71 16.22 11.92
CA GLN A 318 -8.65 15.48 12.74
C GLN A 318 -10.11 15.86 12.42
N LYS A 319 -10.44 17.15 12.37
CA LYS A 319 -11.79 17.61 12.03
C LYS A 319 -12.17 17.18 10.61
N THR A 320 -11.25 17.28 9.64
CA THR A 320 -11.49 16.74 8.29
C THR A 320 -11.93 15.27 8.36
N LEU A 321 -11.22 14.44 9.15
CA LEU A 321 -11.55 13.02 9.26
C LEU A 321 -12.84 12.75 10.02
N TYR A 322 -12.96 13.30 11.24
CA TYR A 322 -14.06 12.93 12.15
C TYR A 322 -15.39 13.59 11.76
N ASP A 323 -15.37 14.82 11.29
CA ASP A 323 -16.57 15.60 11.04
C ASP A 323 -17.04 15.51 9.57
N GLU A 324 -16.11 15.32 8.61
CA GLU A 324 -16.43 15.40 7.19
C GLU A 324 -16.27 14.09 6.43
N VAL A 325 -15.23 13.28 6.71
CA VAL A 325 -14.94 12.02 5.99
C VAL A 325 -15.71 10.84 6.58
N ILE A 326 -15.54 10.56 7.87
CA ILE A 326 -16.14 9.39 8.55
C ILE A 326 -17.65 9.33 8.36
N PRO A 327 -18.41 10.43 8.47
CA PRO A 327 -19.87 10.40 8.27
C PRO A 327 -20.30 9.92 6.89
N THR A 328 -19.42 9.92 5.89
CA THR A 328 -19.72 9.53 4.51
C THR A 328 -19.34 8.08 4.18
N LEU A 329 -18.81 7.33 5.16
CA LEU A 329 -18.39 5.93 4.99
C LEU A 329 -19.43 4.95 5.54
N SER A 330 -19.43 3.72 5.02
CA SER A 330 -20.46 2.71 5.30
C SER A 330 -20.11 1.72 6.41
N LEU A 331 -18.82 1.60 6.81
CA LEU A 331 -18.42 0.73 7.91
C LEU A 331 -18.94 1.25 9.26
N PRO A 332 -19.04 0.40 10.30
CA PRO A 332 -19.44 0.83 11.62
C PRO A 332 -18.59 2.00 12.13
N LYS A 333 -19.26 3.02 12.70
CA LYS A 333 -18.60 4.25 13.15
C LYS A 333 -17.43 3.97 14.12
N ALA A 334 -17.59 2.99 15.01
CA ALA A 334 -16.53 2.62 15.94
C ALA A 334 -15.25 2.14 15.24
N ASP A 335 -15.40 1.32 14.19
CA ASP A 335 -14.27 0.79 13.41
C ASP A 335 -13.58 1.92 12.59
N LEU A 336 -14.38 2.86 12.08
CA LEU A 336 -13.85 4.02 11.35
C LEU A 336 -13.07 4.95 12.27
N MET A 337 -13.59 5.19 13.48
CA MET A 337 -12.92 6.04 14.47
C MET A 337 -11.63 5.40 14.98
N ALA A 338 -11.64 4.11 15.29
CA ALA A 338 -10.43 3.39 15.69
C ALA A 338 -9.37 3.41 14.60
N PHE A 339 -9.78 3.26 13.34
CA PHE A 339 -8.84 3.37 12.21
C PHE A 339 -8.28 4.78 12.05
N ALA A 340 -9.09 5.83 12.21
CA ALA A 340 -8.63 7.22 12.14
C ALA A 340 -7.67 7.59 13.29
N GLU A 341 -7.91 7.06 14.49
CA GLU A 341 -6.99 7.20 15.63
C GLU A 341 -5.64 6.53 15.35
N ALA A 342 -5.67 5.28 14.84
CA ALA A 342 -4.46 4.58 14.42
C ALA A 342 -3.69 5.37 13.35
N VAL A 343 -4.37 5.95 12.35
CA VAL A 343 -3.77 6.82 11.32
C VAL A 343 -3.10 8.05 11.94
N THR A 344 -3.76 8.69 12.90
CA THR A 344 -3.19 9.84 13.63
C THR A 344 -1.90 9.46 14.36
N GLY A 345 -1.87 8.30 15.02
CA GLY A 345 -0.67 7.76 15.65
C GLY A 345 0.46 7.47 14.66
N ARG A 346 0.11 6.91 13.49
CA ARG A 346 1.09 6.63 12.41
C ARG A 346 1.74 7.91 11.88
N PHE A 347 0.99 8.99 11.73
CA PHE A 347 1.52 10.29 11.28
C PHE A 347 2.46 10.94 12.31
N ARG A 348 2.32 10.58 13.56
CA ARG A 348 3.21 11.00 14.67
C ARG A 348 4.36 10.03 14.94
N ASN A 349 4.58 9.02 14.09
CA ASN A 349 5.64 8.06 14.27
C ASN A 349 7.03 8.73 14.16
N PRO A 350 7.84 8.77 15.22
CA PRO A 350 9.13 9.46 15.25
C PRO A 350 10.22 8.74 14.41
N PHE A 351 9.97 7.50 14.04
CA PHE A 351 10.93 6.70 13.26
C PHE A 351 10.74 6.84 11.73
N ILE A 352 9.72 7.60 11.29
CA ILE A 352 9.40 7.77 9.87
C ILE A 352 9.52 9.25 9.48
N LYS A 353 10.49 9.57 8.62
CA LYS A 353 10.66 10.91 8.03
C LYS A 353 9.95 10.98 6.68
N HIS A 354 8.62 11.12 6.69
CA HIS A 354 7.82 11.19 5.47
C HIS A 354 7.77 12.62 4.94
N ALA A 355 8.46 12.89 3.83
CA ALA A 355 8.53 14.21 3.21
C ALA A 355 7.17 14.62 2.63
N LEU A 356 6.69 15.84 2.95
CA LEU A 356 5.40 16.37 2.47
C LEU A 356 5.39 16.50 0.94
N LEU A 357 6.47 16.94 0.31
CA LEU A 357 6.56 17.06 -1.15
C LEU A 357 6.46 15.71 -1.87
N SER A 358 6.93 14.61 -1.26
CA SER A 358 6.74 13.28 -1.86
C SER A 358 5.28 12.84 -1.88
N ILE A 359 4.48 13.34 -0.93
CA ILE A 359 3.04 13.11 -0.90
C ILE A 359 2.33 13.97 -1.96
N CYS A 360 2.87 15.15 -2.27
CA CYS A 360 2.31 16.09 -3.26
C CYS A 360 2.49 15.66 -4.72
N LEU A 361 3.14 14.53 -5.01
CA LEU A 361 3.20 14.00 -6.38
C LEU A 361 1.79 13.63 -6.86
N ASN A 362 1.40 14.05 -8.08
CA ASN A 362 0.08 13.78 -8.68
C ASN A 362 -1.09 14.16 -7.75
N SER A 363 -1.03 15.38 -7.16
CA SER A 363 -1.98 15.78 -6.12
C SER A 363 -3.40 15.94 -6.63
N VAL A 364 -3.61 16.36 -7.88
CA VAL A 364 -4.96 16.56 -8.43
C VAL A 364 -5.68 15.22 -8.58
N SER A 365 -5.04 14.24 -9.23
CA SER A 365 -5.63 12.90 -9.36
C SER A 365 -5.82 12.19 -8.01
N LYS A 366 -4.89 12.40 -7.07
CA LYS A 366 -5.04 11.91 -5.69
C LYS A 366 -6.22 12.57 -4.96
N TRP A 367 -6.39 13.89 -5.11
CA TRP A 367 -7.52 14.58 -4.49
C TRP A 367 -8.85 14.07 -5.04
N ARG A 368 -8.94 13.91 -6.37
CA ARG A 368 -10.09 13.29 -7.02
C ARG A 368 -10.43 11.93 -6.42
N ALA A 369 -9.44 11.05 -6.28
CA ALA A 369 -9.69 9.67 -5.83
C ALA A 369 -9.95 9.57 -4.32
N ARG A 370 -9.41 10.47 -3.49
CA ARG A 370 -9.32 10.32 -2.04
C ARG A 370 -10.23 11.27 -1.26
N CYS A 371 -10.38 12.52 -1.73
CA CYS A 371 -11.12 13.58 -1.04
C CYS A 371 -12.48 13.87 -1.69
N MET A 372 -12.55 13.94 -3.03
CA MET A 372 -13.77 14.26 -3.75
C MET A 372 -14.98 13.39 -3.37
N PRO A 373 -14.87 12.05 -3.25
CA PRO A 373 -16.03 11.23 -2.86
C PRO A 373 -16.55 11.56 -1.46
N SER A 374 -15.67 12.07 -0.56
CA SER A 374 -16.09 12.53 0.77
C SER A 374 -16.78 13.86 0.71
N LEU A 375 -16.26 14.81 -0.08
CA LEU A 375 -16.90 16.11 -0.28
C LEU A 375 -18.31 15.92 -0.86
N LEU A 376 -18.43 15.18 -1.95
CA LEU A 376 -19.73 14.95 -2.61
C LEU A 376 -20.71 14.20 -1.69
N GLY A 377 -20.27 13.15 -1.01
CA GLY A 377 -21.11 12.39 -0.09
C GLY A 377 -21.53 13.21 1.15
N TYR A 378 -20.70 14.17 1.59
CA TYR A 378 -21.05 15.10 2.66
C TYR A 378 -22.16 16.07 2.19
N VAL A 379 -21.98 16.69 1.00
CA VAL A 379 -22.97 17.59 0.41
C VAL A 379 -24.29 16.87 0.16
N GLU A 380 -24.25 15.66 -0.38
CA GLU A 380 -25.46 14.85 -0.59
C GLU A 380 -26.21 14.58 0.74
N LYS A 381 -25.48 14.35 1.81
CA LYS A 381 -26.03 13.97 3.11
C LYS A 381 -26.55 15.17 3.92
N THR A 382 -25.90 16.32 3.82
CA THR A 382 -26.15 17.49 4.69
C THR A 382 -26.75 18.67 3.97
N GLY A 383 -26.57 18.77 2.66
CA GLY A 383 -26.89 19.97 1.88
C GLY A 383 -25.88 21.13 2.05
N GLU A 384 -24.80 20.92 2.81
CA GLU A 384 -23.78 21.94 3.16
C GLU A 384 -22.41 21.53 2.62
N LEU A 385 -21.54 22.50 2.39
CA LEU A 385 -20.14 22.25 2.02
C LEU A 385 -19.31 21.84 3.26
N PRO A 386 -18.49 20.77 3.16
CA PRO A 386 -17.53 20.44 4.20
C PRO A 386 -16.39 21.46 4.21
N ALA A 387 -16.25 22.21 5.31
CA ALA A 387 -15.37 23.38 5.38
C ALA A 387 -13.88 23.05 5.17
N HIS A 388 -13.41 21.95 5.79
CA HIS A 388 -12.00 21.54 5.72
C HIS A 388 -11.66 20.92 4.35
N LEU A 389 -12.51 20.06 3.81
CA LEU A 389 -12.30 19.48 2.47
C LEU A 389 -12.38 20.55 1.37
N THR A 390 -13.29 21.53 1.50
CA THR A 390 -13.38 22.67 0.59
C THR A 390 -12.12 23.53 0.66
N PHE A 391 -11.62 23.83 1.86
CA PHE A 391 -10.37 24.56 2.04
C PHE A 391 -9.15 23.78 1.51
N SER A 392 -9.18 22.46 1.58
CA SER A 392 -8.10 21.64 1.03
C SER A 392 -7.93 21.78 -0.49
N LEU A 393 -9.01 22.08 -1.24
CA LEU A 393 -8.93 22.45 -2.66
C LEU A 393 -8.20 23.78 -2.89
N ALA A 394 -8.55 24.80 -2.12
CA ALA A 394 -7.87 26.11 -2.19
C ALA A 394 -6.37 25.96 -1.84
N SER A 395 -6.05 25.14 -0.84
CA SER A 395 -4.67 24.82 -0.44
C SER A 395 -3.92 24.07 -1.54
N LEU A 396 -4.58 23.15 -2.22
CA LEU A 396 -4.02 22.43 -3.36
C LEU A 396 -3.74 23.41 -4.51
N MET A 397 -4.70 24.25 -4.87
CA MET A 397 -4.52 25.25 -5.94
C MET A 397 -3.39 26.22 -5.64
N SER A 398 -3.31 26.74 -4.40
CA SER A 398 -2.26 27.68 -4.02
C SER A 398 -0.87 27.06 -4.04
N LEU A 399 -0.73 25.75 -3.85
CA LEU A 399 0.53 25.01 -3.95
C LEU A 399 1.11 25.05 -5.38
N TYR A 400 0.25 25.03 -6.40
CA TYR A 400 0.67 25.05 -7.82
C TYR A 400 0.76 26.46 -8.39
N ARG A 401 0.07 27.43 -7.77
CA ARG A 401 -0.10 28.76 -8.33
C ARG A 401 1.24 29.54 -8.39
N GLY A 402 1.43 30.24 -9.52
CA GLY A 402 2.65 31.01 -9.77
C GLY A 402 3.83 30.15 -10.22
N GLY A 403 3.59 28.86 -10.48
CA GLY A 403 4.62 27.95 -10.96
C GLY A 403 4.97 28.19 -12.43
N THR A 404 6.22 27.89 -12.78
CA THR A 404 6.76 27.97 -14.14
C THR A 404 7.18 26.58 -14.60
N LEU A 405 6.78 26.19 -15.81
CA LEU A 405 7.19 24.92 -16.38
C LEU A 405 8.69 24.86 -16.64
N THR A 406 9.31 23.80 -16.17
CA THR A 406 10.73 23.51 -16.42
C THR A 406 10.92 22.65 -17.67
N GLY A 407 12.12 22.67 -18.24
CA GLY A 407 12.42 21.89 -19.46
C GLY A 407 12.37 20.36 -19.29
N ASP A 408 12.35 19.87 -18.04
CA ASP A 408 12.21 18.45 -17.70
C ASP A 408 10.76 18.04 -17.31
N GLY A 409 9.79 18.94 -17.56
CA GLY A 409 8.37 18.63 -17.41
C GLY A 409 7.85 18.69 -15.96
N ARG A 410 8.53 19.43 -15.09
CA ARG A 410 8.05 19.77 -13.73
C ARG A 410 7.53 21.21 -13.65
N LEU A 411 6.82 21.54 -12.59
CA LEU A 411 6.42 22.90 -12.26
C LEU A 411 7.31 23.41 -11.12
N GLU A 412 8.11 24.44 -11.39
CA GLU A 412 8.89 25.14 -10.39
C GLU A 412 8.05 26.20 -9.70
N CYS A 413 7.83 26.06 -8.40
CA CYS A 413 7.12 26.99 -7.53
C CYS A 413 8.06 27.51 -6.45
N GLN A 414 7.58 28.46 -5.63
CA GLN A 414 8.40 29.08 -4.59
C GLN A 414 7.71 29.05 -3.22
N ARG A 415 8.48 28.72 -2.17
CA ARG A 415 8.08 28.86 -0.76
C ARG A 415 9.17 29.63 -0.02
N ASP A 416 8.84 30.77 0.56
CA ASP A 416 9.79 31.62 1.30
C ASP A 416 11.06 31.97 0.50
N GLY A 417 10.91 32.20 -0.80
CA GLY A 417 12.02 32.51 -1.71
C GLY A 417 12.92 31.32 -2.09
N GLN A 418 12.54 30.10 -1.71
CA GLN A 418 13.22 28.87 -2.09
C GLN A 418 12.39 28.09 -3.12
N PRO A 419 13.00 27.61 -4.21
CA PRO A 419 12.28 26.83 -5.21
C PRO A 419 11.91 25.44 -4.70
N TYR A 420 10.73 24.97 -5.09
CA TYR A 420 10.34 23.57 -5.00
C TYR A 420 9.70 23.10 -6.30
N TYR A 421 9.69 21.81 -6.53
CA TYR A 421 9.28 21.24 -7.81
C TYR A 421 8.11 20.28 -7.63
N LEU A 422 7.07 20.48 -8.42
CA LEU A 422 5.90 19.62 -8.45
C LEU A 422 5.90 18.76 -9.71
N GLN A 423 5.44 17.53 -9.56
CA GLN A 423 5.17 16.60 -10.64
C GLN A 423 3.69 16.21 -10.60
N ASP A 424 3.02 16.32 -11.72
CA ASP A 424 1.64 15.90 -11.94
C ASP A 424 1.43 15.61 -13.43
N ASP A 425 0.22 15.22 -13.83
CA ASP A 425 -0.12 15.09 -15.23
C ASP A 425 0.18 16.38 -15.99
N ALA A 426 0.73 16.26 -17.21
CA ALA A 426 1.14 17.42 -18.00
C ALA A 426 -0.01 18.43 -18.21
N ALA A 427 -1.24 17.96 -18.36
CA ALA A 427 -2.42 18.83 -18.48
C ALA A 427 -2.66 19.67 -17.23
N VAL A 428 -2.39 19.12 -16.02
CA VAL A 428 -2.50 19.83 -14.74
C VAL A 428 -1.42 20.90 -14.63
N LEU A 429 -0.17 20.55 -14.93
CA LEU A 429 0.96 21.47 -14.84
C LEU A 429 0.79 22.65 -15.84
N ASN A 430 0.36 22.35 -17.08
CA ASN A 430 0.07 23.38 -18.08
C ASN A 430 -1.05 24.32 -17.62
N PHE A 431 -2.16 23.76 -17.08
CA PHE A 431 -3.25 24.56 -16.56
C PHE A 431 -2.78 25.59 -15.55
N PHE A 432 -2.01 25.17 -14.53
CA PHE A 432 -1.55 26.07 -13.48
C PHE A 432 -0.50 27.09 -13.98
N ALA A 433 0.32 26.75 -14.95
CA ALA A 433 1.26 27.67 -15.59
C ALA A 433 0.53 28.75 -16.41
N GLU A 434 -0.48 28.38 -17.18
CA GLU A 434 -1.23 29.26 -18.08
C GLU A 434 -2.19 30.19 -17.32
N THR A 435 -2.86 29.69 -16.26
CA THR A 435 -3.86 30.46 -15.51
C THR A 435 -3.29 31.21 -14.29
N SER A 436 -1.98 31.24 -14.12
CA SER A 436 -1.33 31.85 -12.94
C SER A 436 -1.60 33.35 -12.78
N SER A 437 -1.92 34.07 -13.85
CA SER A 437 -2.22 35.50 -13.88
C SER A 437 -3.71 35.84 -13.69
N GLU A 438 -4.61 34.86 -13.71
CA GLU A 438 -6.03 35.08 -13.52
C GLU A 438 -6.38 35.46 -12.09
N SER A 439 -7.60 35.99 -11.88
CA SER A 439 -8.11 36.16 -10.52
C SER A 439 -8.28 34.79 -9.84
N PRO A 440 -8.13 34.68 -8.51
CA PRO A 440 -8.33 33.44 -7.79
C PRO A 440 -9.69 32.81 -8.05
N GLU A 441 -10.74 33.61 -8.21
CA GLU A 441 -12.11 33.15 -8.47
C GLU A 441 -12.26 32.58 -9.88
N GLU A 442 -11.66 33.21 -10.89
CA GLU A 442 -11.68 32.73 -12.28
C GLU A 442 -10.90 31.41 -12.38
N GLN A 443 -9.70 31.37 -11.82
CA GLN A 443 -8.90 30.14 -11.80
C GLN A 443 -9.62 29.00 -11.07
N ALA A 444 -10.27 29.29 -9.93
CA ALA A 444 -11.05 28.28 -9.19
C ALA A 444 -12.22 27.75 -10.03
N LYS A 445 -12.93 28.66 -10.73
CA LYS A 445 -14.03 28.28 -11.61
C LYS A 445 -13.56 27.39 -12.76
N GLU A 446 -12.48 27.76 -13.44
CA GLU A 446 -11.94 26.97 -14.54
C GLU A 446 -11.41 25.60 -14.05
N PHE A 447 -10.67 25.58 -12.92
CA PHE A 447 -10.17 24.36 -12.32
C PHE A 447 -11.29 23.37 -11.98
N LEU A 448 -12.32 23.85 -11.27
CA LEU A 448 -13.46 23.03 -10.83
C LEU A 448 -14.42 22.64 -11.97
N SER A 449 -14.37 23.35 -13.11
CA SER A 449 -15.12 23.02 -14.32
C SER A 449 -14.42 21.96 -15.18
N ASN A 450 -13.15 21.64 -14.90
CA ASN A 450 -12.37 20.74 -15.72
C ASN A 450 -12.71 19.27 -15.44
N GLU A 451 -13.58 18.71 -16.26
CA GLU A 451 -14.03 17.33 -16.14
C GLU A 451 -12.89 16.32 -16.30
N ALA A 452 -11.87 16.63 -17.09
CA ALA A 452 -10.73 15.73 -17.25
C ALA A 452 -9.95 15.54 -15.92
N PHE A 453 -9.89 16.58 -15.07
CA PHE A 453 -9.21 16.51 -13.77
C PHE A 453 -10.02 15.69 -12.74
N PHE A 454 -11.34 15.88 -12.72
CA PHE A 454 -12.18 15.33 -11.65
C PHE A 454 -13.12 14.19 -12.09
N GLY A 455 -13.31 13.98 -13.39
CA GLY A 455 -14.33 13.06 -13.91
C GLY A 455 -15.77 13.54 -13.68
N ALA A 456 -15.93 14.81 -13.26
CA ALA A 456 -17.17 15.50 -12.99
C ALA A 456 -16.93 17.02 -13.02
N GLU A 457 -17.98 17.79 -13.29
CA GLU A 457 -17.94 19.25 -13.20
C GLU A 457 -18.25 19.70 -11.75
N LEU A 458 -17.21 19.86 -10.94
CA LEU A 458 -17.34 20.28 -9.54
C LEU A 458 -17.89 21.70 -9.39
N CYS A 459 -17.80 22.53 -10.42
CA CYS A 459 -18.43 23.86 -10.44
C CYS A 459 -19.96 23.81 -10.31
N LYS A 460 -20.59 22.66 -10.53
CA LYS A 460 -22.04 22.46 -10.32
C LYS A 460 -22.41 22.21 -8.85
N VAL A 461 -21.44 22.00 -7.97
CA VAL A 461 -21.69 21.86 -6.53
C VAL A 461 -21.97 23.27 -5.97
N PRO A 462 -23.18 23.52 -5.39
CA PRO A 462 -23.56 24.84 -4.95
C PRO A 462 -22.58 25.48 -3.96
N GLY A 463 -22.14 26.71 -4.26
CA GLY A 463 -21.22 27.49 -3.39
C GLY A 463 -19.75 27.02 -3.39
N LEU A 464 -19.40 25.95 -4.09
CA LEU A 464 -18.03 25.40 -4.06
C LEU A 464 -17.03 26.33 -4.74
N VAL A 465 -17.37 26.85 -5.93
CA VAL A 465 -16.50 27.78 -6.68
C VAL A 465 -16.22 29.04 -5.85
N GLU A 466 -17.25 29.64 -5.30
CA GLU A 466 -17.17 30.85 -4.49
C GLU A 466 -16.31 30.64 -3.23
N SER A 467 -16.55 29.51 -2.55
CA SER A 467 -15.81 29.19 -1.31
C SER A 467 -14.33 28.89 -1.56
N VAL A 468 -14.03 28.14 -2.64
CA VAL A 468 -12.64 27.82 -3.01
C VAL A 468 -11.93 29.08 -3.51
N GLY A 469 -12.55 29.89 -4.38
CA GLY A 469 -11.99 31.13 -4.89
C GLY A 469 -11.71 32.15 -3.79
N ALA A 470 -12.66 32.36 -2.88
CA ALA A 470 -12.47 33.24 -1.73
C ALA A 470 -11.32 32.75 -0.81
N SER A 471 -11.28 31.45 -0.51
CA SER A 471 -10.18 30.90 0.31
C SER A 471 -8.83 31.02 -0.38
N LEU A 472 -8.76 30.79 -1.70
CA LEU A 472 -7.55 30.97 -2.48
C LEU A 472 -7.07 32.43 -2.44
N ARG A 473 -7.97 33.39 -2.62
CA ARG A 473 -7.66 34.82 -2.47
C ARG A 473 -7.09 35.16 -1.10
N GLU A 474 -7.75 34.73 -0.03
CA GLU A 474 -7.28 34.98 1.33
C GLU A 474 -5.87 34.38 1.57
N ILE A 475 -5.61 33.17 1.05
CA ILE A 475 -4.29 32.53 1.16
C ILE A 475 -3.21 33.37 0.46
N LEU A 476 -3.52 33.89 -0.72
CA LEU A 476 -2.57 34.73 -1.48
C LEU A 476 -2.32 36.09 -0.83
N ASP A 477 -3.35 36.67 -0.24
CA ASP A 477 -3.27 37.99 0.38
C ASP A 477 -2.61 37.98 1.77
N LYS A 478 -2.88 36.94 2.58
CA LYS A 478 -2.51 36.88 4.01
C LYS A 478 -1.48 35.79 4.33
N GLY A 479 -1.25 34.88 3.42
CA GLY A 479 -0.44 33.68 3.63
C GLY A 479 -1.20 32.53 4.30
N MET A 480 -0.79 31.27 3.98
CA MET A 480 -1.48 30.05 4.38
C MET A 480 -1.68 29.96 5.91
N ARG A 481 -0.62 30.18 6.69
CA ARG A 481 -0.66 30.05 8.16
C ARG A 481 -1.66 31.01 8.81
N THR A 482 -1.71 32.26 8.33
CA THR A 482 -2.64 33.28 8.85
C THR A 482 -4.09 32.83 8.59
N VAL A 483 -4.39 32.45 7.37
CA VAL A 483 -5.76 32.04 6.99
C VAL A 483 -6.19 30.76 7.74
N MET A 484 -5.30 29.79 7.90
CA MET A 484 -5.59 28.60 8.69
C MET A 484 -5.90 28.93 10.16
N ASN A 485 -5.13 29.84 10.76
CA ASN A 485 -5.40 30.31 12.13
C ASN A 485 -6.74 31.03 12.25
N GLU A 486 -7.08 31.90 11.28
CA GLU A 486 -8.34 32.65 11.29
C GLU A 486 -9.57 31.74 11.11
N LYS A 487 -9.47 30.71 10.26
CA LYS A 487 -10.61 29.83 9.93
C LYS A 487 -10.71 28.59 10.84
N PHE A 488 -9.58 28.02 11.23
CA PHE A 488 -9.49 26.71 11.90
C PHE A 488 -8.62 26.71 13.16
N GLY A 489 -8.12 27.88 13.59
CA GLY A 489 -7.33 28.03 14.80
C GLY A 489 -8.03 27.48 16.04
N VAL A 490 -7.24 26.96 16.99
CA VAL A 490 -7.69 26.36 18.26
C VAL A 490 -7.84 27.43 19.31
#